data_b9d0de1bfaab3de25ee5193731de23c9
#
_entry.id   b9d0de1bfaab3de25ee5193731de23c9
#
_cell.length_a   1.000
_cell.length_b   1.000
_cell.length_c   1.000
_cell.angle_alpha   90.00
_cell.angle_beta   90.00
_cell.angle_gamma   90.00
#
_symmetry.space_group_name_H-M   'P 1'
#
loop_
_entity.id
_entity.type
_entity.pdbx_description
1 polymer ?
#
loop_
_entity_poly.entity_id
_entity_poly.type
_entity_poly.pdbx_seq_one_letter_code
_entity_poly.pdbx_strand_id
1 'polypeptide(L)'
;AFYNKFYAPNNAVLVLSGDIDVKTAKLLAEKYYGKLKRRETPERLEMPKLEESQRSRIEMSRPQIKGVRVSRNFAAPSYNMAPEYIYALSVLSAYMGEGETSKLYKKLVLEDRKALTVGTAYDPAARSYGTFTISAIPQEGVSPEELLEAVDAAWAEALVQLDNAELEKVKQKM
;
A
#
# COMPACT_ATOMS: atom_id res chain seq x y z
N ALA A 1 7.44 28.13 -6.71
CA ALA A 1 7.40 28.20 -5.24
C ALA A 1 7.87 26.91 -4.57
N PHE A 2 7.22 25.75 -4.75
CA PHE A 2 7.57 24.47 -4.09
C PHE A 2 9.01 23.99 -4.38
N TYR A 3 9.39 23.97 -5.64
CA TYR A 3 10.74 23.56 -6.06
C TYR A 3 11.84 24.35 -5.32
N ASN A 4 11.77 25.67 -5.33
CA ASN A 4 12.77 26.52 -4.68
C ASN A 4 12.84 26.33 -3.16
N LYS A 5 11.74 25.88 -2.54
CA LYS A 5 11.65 25.64 -1.09
C LYS A 5 12.26 24.31 -0.67
N PHE A 6 12.05 23.25 -1.43
CA PHE A 6 12.38 21.89 -1.00
C PHE A 6 13.53 21.23 -1.78
N TYR A 7 13.79 21.66 -3.02
CA TYR A 7 14.86 21.08 -3.84
C TYR A 7 16.18 21.81 -3.56
N ALA A 8 16.92 21.30 -2.61
CA ALA A 8 18.23 21.80 -2.22
C ALA A 8 19.23 20.64 -2.14
N PRO A 9 20.53 20.86 -2.45
CA PRO A 9 21.55 19.80 -2.39
C PRO A 9 21.64 19.12 -1.03
N ASN A 10 21.46 19.90 0.02
CA ASN A 10 21.46 19.42 1.40
C ASN A 10 20.15 18.77 1.86
N ASN A 11 19.16 18.66 0.98
CA ASN A 11 17.91 17.94 1.16
C ASN A 11 17.74 16.83 0.10
N ALA A 12 18.85 16.39 -0.48
CA ALA A 12 18.87 15.35 -1.50
C ALA A 12 19.83 14.21 -1.10
N VAL A 13 19.54 13.01 -1.57
CA VAL A 13 20.40 11.84 -1.46
C VAL A 13 20.75 11.38 -2.86
N LEU A 14 22.05 11.22 -3.14
CA LEU A 14 22.54 10.67 -4.39
C LEU A 14 22.79 9.17 -4.21
N VAL A 15 22.09 8.36 -4.98
CA VAL A 15 22.29 6.91 -5.04
C VAL A 15 22.88 6.56 -6.40
N LEU A 16 23.99 5.85 -6.40
CA LEU A 16 24.67 5.37 -7.60
C LEU A 16 24.65 3.85 -7.61
N SER A 17 24.25 3.26 -8.73
CA SER A 17 24.24 1.81 -8.94
C SER A 17 24.81 1.50 -10.31
N GLY A 18 25.72 0.53 -10.39
CA GLY A 18 26.38 0.12 -11.64
C GLY A 18 27.80 -0.37 -11.39
N ASP A 19 28.54 -0.58 -12.47
CA ASP A 19 29.96 -0.97 -12.45
C ASP A 19 30.82 0.26 -12.15
N ILE A 20 30.86 0.67 -10.87
CA ILE A 20 31.61 1.82 -10.38
C ILE A 20 32.14 1.57 -8.97
N ASP A 21 33.42 1.88 -8.75
CA ASP A 21 34.00 1.84 -7.41
C ASP A 21 33.70 3.10 -6.60
N VAL A 22 33.76 2.97 -5.29
CA VAL A 22 33.44 4.05 -4.34
C VAL A 22 34.36 5.28 -4.52
N LYS A 23 35.62 5.10 -4.86
CA LYS A 23 36.58 6.19 -5.03
C LYS A 23 36.22 7.03 -6.26
N THR A 24 35.95 6.38 -7.37
CA THR A 24 35.50 7.04 -8.61
C THR A 24 34.15 7.71 -8.41
N ALA A 25 33.19 7.02 -7.76
CA ALA A 25 31.89 7.59 -7.44
C ALA A 25 32.00 8.89 -6.61
N LYS A 26 32.84 8.88 -5.58
CA LYS A 26 33.08 10.05 -4.74
C LYS A 26 33.69 11.22 -5.53
N LEU A 27 34.74 10.95 -6.35
CA LEU A 27 35.37 11.99 -7.18
C LEU A 27 34.36 12.63 -8.16
N LEU A 28 33.53 11.80 -8.79
CA LEU A 28 32.51 12.30 -9.73
C LEU A 28 31.43 13.07 -9.00
N ALA A 29 30.94 12.58 -7.87
CA ALA A 29 29.95 13.28 -7.05
C ALA A 29 30.46 14.65 -6.60
N GLU A 30 31.67 14.72 -6.09
CA GLU A 30 32.32 16.00 -5.70
C GLU A 30 32.51 16.93 -6.89
N LYS A 31 32.93 16.41 -8.02
CA LYS A 31 33.14 17.21 -9.27
C LYS A 31 31.86 17.87 -9.75
N TYR A 32 30.73 17.13 -9.77
CA TYR A 32 29.48 17.61 -10.38
C TYR A 32 28.54 18.26 -9.35
N TYR A 33 28.50 17.76 -8.12
CA TYR A 33 27.57 18.22 -7.08
C TYR A 33 28.24 19.02 -5.96
N GLY A 34 29.54 18.88 -5.75
CA GLY A 34 30.26 19.54 -4.67
C GLY A 34 30.26 21.07 -4.74
N LYS A 35 30.02 21.65 -5.92
CA LYS A 35 29.92 23.09 -6.14
C LYS A 35 28.55 23.70 -5.82
N LEU A 36 27.54 22.84 -5.58
CA LEU A 36 26.19 23.29 -5.29
C LEU A 36 26.10 23.87 -3.88
N LYS A 37 25.62 25.11 -3.77
CA LYS A 37 25.51 25.79 -2.47
C LYS A 37 24.35 25.21 -1.67
N ARG A 38 24.58 25.04 -0.37
CA ARG A 38 23.49 24.74 0.58
C ARG A 38 22.45 25.85 0.54
N ARG A 39 21.19 25.46 0.79
CA ARG A 39 20.07 26.39 0.90
C ARG A 39 19.37 26.16 2.23
N GLU A 40 18.66 27.15 2.72
CA GLU A 40 17.74 26.98 3.82
C GLU A 40 16.59 26.08 3.33
N THR A 41 16.35 25.01 4.07
CA THR A 41 15.25 24.07 3.83
C THR A 41 14.32 24.12 5.03
N PRO A 42 13.00 24.08 4.81
CA PRO A 42 12.07 24.06 5.92
C PRO A 42 12.26 22.81 6.75
N GLU A 43 12.04 22.93 8.04
CA GLU A 43 11.94 21.77 8.92
C GLU A 43 10.85 20.82 8.44
N ARG A 44 11.08 19.54 8.64
CA ARG A 44 10.08 18.52 8.33
C ARG A 44 8.97 18.60 9.37
N LEU A 45 7.78 18.90 8.91
CA LEU A 45 6.60 18.88 9.78
C LEU A 45 6.39 17.47 10.33
N GLU A 46 6.16 17.38 11.63
CA GLU A 46 5.62 16.16 12.23
C GLU A 46 4.21 15.92 11.69
N MET A 47 3.95 14.69 11.29
CA MET A 47 2.61 14.33 10.80
C MET A 47 1.69 14.17 12.01
N PRO A 48 0.52 14.80 12.00
CA PRO A 48 -0.45 14.66 13.08
C PRO A 48 -0.88 13.19 13.20
N LYS A 49 -1.09 12.75 14.44
CA LYS A 49 -1.73 11.45 14.68
C LYS A 49 -3.18 11.54 14.24
N LEU A 50 -3.68 10.49 13.61
CA LEU A 50 -5.12 10.37 13.38
C LEU A 50 -5.79 10.13 14.73
N GLU A 51 -6.60 11.08 15.18
CA GLU A 51 -7.31 10.97 16.45
C GLU A 51 -8.50 10.01 16.33
N GLU A 52 -9.19 10.04 15.19
CA GLU A 52 -10.23 9.06 14.82
C GLU A 52 -10.32 8.95 13.31
N SER A 53 -10.52 7.72 12.80
CA SER A 53 -10.77 7.53 11.37
C SER A 53 -12.24 7.77 11.07
N GLN A 54 -12.55 8.89 10.40
CA GLN A 54 -13.88 9.10 9.84
C GLN A 54 -14.07 8.23 8.60
N ARG A 55 -15.23 7.57 8.52
CA ARG A 55 -15.61 6.85 7.32
C ARG A 55 -16.00 7.85 6.24
N SER A 56 -15.38 7.77 5.08
CA SER A 56 -15.74 8.55 3.91
C SER A 56 -16.01 7.65 2.73
N ARG A 57 -16.94 8.03 1.86
CA ARG A 57 -17.20 7.37 0.57
C ARG A 57 -16.97 8.38 -0.54
N ILE A 58 -16.19 7.98 -1.53
CA ILE A 58 -15.93 8.78 -2.72
C ILE A 58 -16.37 7.96 -3.92
N GLU A 59 -17.25 8.53 -4.73
CA GLU A 59 -17.67 7.96 -6.01
C GLU A 59 -17.16 8.84 -7.14
N MET A 60 -16.59 8.22 -8.15
CA MET A 60 -16.09 8.92 -9.32
C MET A 60 -16.52 8.18 -10.60
N SER A 61 -17.17 8.89 -11.49
CA SER A 61 -17.50 8.40 -12.84
C SER A 61 -16.79 9.26 -13.88
N ARG A 62 -16.22 8.62 -14.88
CA ARG A 62 -15.58 9.28 -16.02
C ARG A 62 -15.88 8.51 -17.30
N PRO A 63 -16.14 9.19 -18.44
CA PRO A 63 -16.46 8.52 -19.71
C PRO A 63 -15.38 7.57 -20.23
N GLN A 64 -14.12 7.78 -19.82
CA GLN A 64 -12.98 6.96 -20.23
C GLN A 64 -12.86 5.64 -19.45
N ILE A 65 -13.52 5.55 -18.29
CA ILE A 65 -13.44 4.36 -17.42
C ILE A 65 -14.53 3.38 -17.86
N LYS A 66 -14.10 2.26 -18.40
CA LYS A 66 -14.98 1.15 -18.80
C LYS A 66 -14.96 0.08 -17.72
N GLY A 67 -15.86 0.15 -16.78
CA GLY A 67 -16.01 -0.82 -15.71
C GLY A 67 -15.96 -0.20 -14.32
N VAL A 68 -16.48 -0.95 -13.38
CA VAL A 68 -16.59 -0.55 -11.98
C VAL A 68 -15.45 -1.19 -11.19
N ARG A 69 -14.84 -0.43 -10.31
CA ARG A 69 -13.92 -0.94 -9.29
C ARG A 69 -14.34 -0.38 -7.95
N VAL A 70 -14.37 -1.22 -6.95
CA VAL A 70 -14.57 -0.82 -5.56
C VAL A 70 -13.28 -1.00 -4.77
N SER A 71 -13.05 -0.15 -3.77
CA SER A 71 -11.95 -0.35 -2.84
C SER A 71 -12.30 0.13 -1.43
N ARG A 72 -11.78 -0.59 -0.44
CA ARG A 72 -11.74 -0.20 0.97
C ARG A 72 -10.30 0.16 1.31
N ASN A 73 -10.08 1.37 1.81
CA ASN A 73 -8.77 1.83 2.23
C ASN A 73 -8.79 2.12 3.72
N PHE A 74 -7.87 1.52 4.45
CA PHE A 74 -7.73 1.69 5.88
C PHE A 74 -6.39 2.32 6.19
N ALA A 75 -6.37 3.30 7.10
CA ALA A 75 -5.13 3.72 7.72
C ALA A 75 -4.57 2.55 8.53
N ALA A 76 -3.32 2.23 8.33
CA ALA A 76 -2.67 1.08 8.94
C ALA A 76 -1.32 1.49 9.53
N PRO A 77 -0.75 0.72 10.47
CA PRO A 77 0.61 0.92 10.94
C PRO A 77 1.63 1.07 9.82
N SER A 78 2.66 1.88 10.05
CA SER A 78 3.80 2.02 9.14
C SER A 78 5.10 1.74 9.88
N TYR A 79 6.22 1.63 9.15
CA TYR A 79 7.56 1.47 9.75
C TYR A 79 7.89 2.55 10.79
N ASN A 80 7.34 3.75 10.64
CA ASN A 80 7.60 4.87 11.54
C ASN A 80 6.64 4.96 12.72
N MET A 81 5.43 4.37 12.61
CA MET A 81 4.39 4.52 13.62
C MET A 81 4.30 3.34 14.58
N ALA A 82 4.31 2.13 14.04
CA ALA A 82 4.19 0.89 14.83
C ALA A 82 4.83 -0.29 14.07
N PRO A 83 6.17 -0.36 14.03
CA PRO A 83 6.91 -1.35 13.26
C PRO A 83 6.62 -2.80 13.67
N GLU A 84 6.18 -3.04 14.89
CA GLU A 84 5.85 -4.35 15.44
C GLU A 84 4.69 -5.05 14.69
N TYR A 85 3.81 -4.30 14.04
CA TYR A 85 2.65 -4.85 13.31
C TYR A 85 2.92 -5.12 11.83
N ILE A 86 4.04 -4.65 11.28
CA ILE A 86 4.30 -4.67 9.83
C ILE A 86 4.25 -6.08 9.26
N TYR A 87 4.98 -7.02 9.88
CA TYR A 87 5.03 -8.39 9.38
C TYR A 87 3.68 -9.10 9.50
N ALA A 88 2.97 -8.88 10.60
CA ALA A 88 1.64 -9.47 10.80
C ALA A 88 0.64 -8.97 9.73
N LEU A 89 0.64 -7.67 9.43
CA LEU A 89 -0.24 -7.09 8.40
C LEU A 89 0.17 -7.50 6.99
N SER A 90 1.47 -7.68 6.73
CA SER A 90 1.95 -8.21 5.45
C SER A 90 1.46 -9.64 5.23
N VAL A 91 1.61 -10.50 6.24
CA VAL A 91 1.11 -11.88 6.18
C VAL A 91 -0.41 -11.91 6.04
N LEU A 92 -1.13 -11.06 6.79
CA LEU A 92 -2.59 -10.93 6.67
C LEU A 92 -3.01 -10.52 5.26
N SER A 93 -2.32 -9.54 4.67
CA SER A 93 -2.57 -9.12 3.30
C SER A 93 -2.40 -10.30 2.33
N ALA A 94 -1.27 -10.99 2.40
CA ALA A 94 -1.01 -12.13 1.54
C ALA A 94 -2.04 -13.26 1.72
N TYR A 95 -2.38 -13.59 2.96
CA TYR A 95 -3.39 -14.62 3.28
C TYR A 95 -4.77 -14.29 2.73
N MET A 96 -5.19 -13.04 2.88
CA MET A 96 -6.54 -12.60 2.51
C MET A 96 -6.72 -12.41 1.01
N GLY A 97 -5.74 -11.84 0.30
CA GLY A 97 -6.00 -11.40 -1.06
C GLY A 97 -4.85 -11.49 -2.05
N GLU A 98 -3.75 -12.19 -1.76
CA GLU A 98 -2.67 -12.34 -2.72
C GLU A 98 -2.81 -13.64 -3.51
N GLY A 99 -3.14 -13.50 -4.81
CA GLY A 99 -3.28 -14.60 -5.74
C GLY A 99 -4.56 -15.42 -5.58
N GLU A 100 -4.70 -16.40 -6.46
CA GLU A 100 -5.94 -17.19 -6.61
C GLU A 100 -6.21 -18.16 -5.46
N THR A 101 -5.22 -18.44 -4.63
CA THR A 101 -5.34 -19.32 -3.47
C THR A 101 -5.74 -18.60 -2.19
N SER A 102 -5.84 -17.28 -2.22
CA SER A 102 -6.23 -16.44 -1.09
C SER A 102 -7.69 -16.60 -0.69
N LYS A 103 -8.01 -16.25 0.55
CA LYS A 103 -9.36 -16.44 1.10
C LYS A 103 -10.43 -15.68 0.35
N LEU A 104 -10.20 -14.39 0.10
CA LEU A 104 -11.17 -13.56 -0.60
C LEU A 104 -11.36 -14.00 -2.05
N TYR A 105 -10.28 -14.41 -2.74
CA TYR A 105 -10.39 -14.87 -4.11
C TYR A 105 -11.22 -16.15 -4.21
N LYS A 106 -10.93 -17.16 -3.38
CA LYS A 106 -11.71 -18.39 -3.33
C LYS A 106 -13.19 -18.11 -3.07
N LYS A 107 -13.47 -17.30 -2.04
CA LYS A 107 -14.84 -17.01 -1.64
C LYS A 107 -15.59 -16.19 -2.70
N LEU A 108 -15.05 -15.04 -3.11
CA LEU A 108 -15.79 -14.07 -3.91
C LEU A 108 -15.73 -14.34 -5.42
N VAL A 109 -14.65 -14.98 -5.90
CA VAL A 109 -14.48 -15.23 -7.34
C VAL A 109 -14.92 -16.66 -7.70
N LEU A 110 -14.48 -17.68 -6.94
CA LEU A 110 -14.74 -19.07 -7.30
C LEU A 110 -16.06 -19.60 -6.76
N GLU A 111 -16.38 -19.33 -5.49
CA GLU A 111 -17.59 -19.85 -4.83
C GLU A 111 -18.81 -18.97 -5.12
N ASP A 112 -18.82 -17.75 -4.61
CA ASP A 112 -19.99 -16.83 -4.65
C ASP A 112 -20.16 -16.16 -6.02
N ARG A 113 -19.12 -16.12 -6.84
CA ARG A 113 -19.07 -15.49 -8.17
C ARG A 113 -19.60 -14.05 -8.18
N LYS A 114 -19.30 -13.29 -7.14
CA LYS A 114 -19.67 -11.89 -6.99
C LYS A 114 -18.59 -10.93 -7.51
N ALA A 115 -17.35 -11.39 -7.64
CA ALA A 115 -16.25 -10.61 -8.15
C ALA A 115 -15.61 -11.27 -9.38
N LEU A 116 -15.17 -10.46 -10.34
CA LEU A 116 -14.23 -10.88 -11.40
C LEU A 116 -12.82 -11.03 -10.83
N THR A 117 -12.46 -10.13 -9.93
CA THR A 117 -11.17 -10.18 -9.21
C THR A 117 -11.31 -9.47 -7.88
N VAL A 118 -10.53 -9.91 -6.92
CA VAL A 118 -10.37 -9.29 -5.61
C VAL A 118 -8.93 -9.44 -5.16
N GLY A 119 -8.43 -8.46 -4.45
CA GLY A 119 -7.09 -8.49 -3.90
C GLY A 119 -6.92 -7.52 -2.75
N THR A 120 -5.85 -7.74 -2.01
CA THR A 120 -5.42 -6.87 -0.91
C THR A 120 -4.02 -6.35 -1.18
N ALA A 121 -3.72 -5.20 -0.63
CA ALA A 121 -2.38 -4.63 -0.62
C ALA A 121 -2.13 -3.92 0.71
N TYR A 122 -0.94 -4.07 1.25
CA TYR A 122 -0.50 -3.35 2.43
C TYR A 122 0.78 -2.58 2.12
N ASP A 123 0.74 -1.27 2.28
CA ASP A 123 1.89 -0.39 2.12
C ASP A 123 2.29 0.25 3.45
N PRO A 124 3.34 -0.26 4.11
CA PRO A 124 3.88 0.31 5.34
C PRO A 124 4.89 1.44 5.10
N ALA A 125 5.29 1.72 3.86
CA ALA A 125 6.39 2.62 3.54
C ALA A 125 5.98 4.11 3.55
N ALA A 126 5.20 4.51 4.53
CA ALA A 126 4.75 5.88 4.72
C ALA A 126 5.42 6.56 5.91
N ARG A 127 5.52 7.90 5.87
CA ARG A 127 6.06 8.67 6.99
C ARG A 127 5.12 8.77 8.19
N SER A 128 3.82 8.70 7.93
CA SER A 128 2.76 8.63 8.92
C SER A 128 2.13 7.23 8.86
N TYR A 129 0.83 7.15 8.77
CA TYR A 129 0.14 5.88 8.61
C TYR A 129 0.40 5.27 7.23
N GLY A 130 0.60 3.97 7.19
CA GLY A 130 0.54 3.15 5.98
C GLY A 130 -0.91 2.98 5.51
N THR A 131 -1.08 2.20 4.47
CA THR A 131 -2.41 1.94 3.91
C THR A 131 -2.62 0.44 3.72
N PHE A 132 -3.72 -0.07 4.25
CA PHE A 132 -4.21 -1.40 3.91
C PHE A 132 -5.41 -1.25 2.96
N THR A 133 -5.32 -1.83 1.78
CA THR A 133 -6.34 -1.71 0.73
C THR A 133 -6.93 -3.08 0.40
N ILE A 134 -8.25 -3.14 0.28
CA ILE A 134 -8.97 -4.25 -0.34
C ILE A 134 -9.60 -3.69 -1.61
N SER A 135 -9.33 -4.28 -2.77
CA SER A 135 -9.89 -3.84 -4.05
C SER A 135 -10.57 -5.00 -4.76
N ALA A 136 -11.69 -4.72 -5.42
CA ALA A 136 -12.43 -5.72 -6.16
C ALA A 136 -13.10 -5.12 -7.40
N ILE A 137 -13.34 -5.98 -8.38
CA ILE A 137 -14.13 -5.67 -9.59
C ILE A 137 -15.37 -6.55 -9.55
N PRO A 138 -16.58 -5.99 -9.60
CA PRO A 138 -17.81 -6.79 -9.57
C PRO A 138 -17.95 -7.68 -10.80
N GLN A 139 -18.59 -8.81 -10.62
CA GLN A 139 -19.10 -9.64 -11.70
C GLN A 139 -20.23 -8.90 -12.43
N GLU A 140 -20.47 -9.25 -13.68
CA GLU A 140 -21.60 -8.71 -14.44
C GLU A 140 -22.93 -8.93 -13.70
N GLY A 141 -23.71 -7.87 -13.57
CA GLY A 141 -24.98 -7.88 -12.84
C GLY A 141 -24.88 -7.68 -11.33
N VAL A 142 -23.69 -7.64 -10.75
CA VAL A 142 -23.46 -7.37 -9.32
C VAL A 142 -23.23 -5.88 -9.11
N SER A 143 -23.97 -5.26 -8.20
CA SER A 143 -23.79 -3.85 -7.86
C SER A 143 -22.53 -3.62 -7.01
N PRO A 144 -21.96 -2.39 -7.03
CA PRO A 144 -20.86 -2.03 -6.15
C PRO A 144 -21.17 -2.25 -4.66
N GLU A 145 -22.37 -1.94 -4.24
CA GLU A 145 -22.86 -2.09 -2.88
C GLU A 145 -22.90 -3.56 -2.47
N GLU A 146 -23.51 -4.40 -3.31
CA GLU A 146 -23.60 -5.84 -3.07
C GLU A 146 -22.21 -6.48 -2.98
N LEU A 147 -21.26 -6.05 -3.85
CA LEU A 147 -19.89 -6.54 -3.78
C LEU A 147 -19.20 -6.10 -2.49
N LEU A 148 -19.38 -4.85 -2.04
CA LEU A 148 -18.78 -4.37 -0.81
C LEU A 148 -19.30 -5.11 0.43
N GLU A 149 -20.60 -5.41 0.48
CA GLU A 149 -21.20 -6.22 1.53
C GLU A 149 -20.64 -7.65 1.53
N ALA A 150 -20.49 -8.25 0.34
CA ALA A 150 -19.89 -9.56 0.19
C ALA A 150 -18.41 -9.59 0.62
N VAL A 151 -17.65 -8.54 0.31
CA VAL A 151 -16.26 -8.39 0.76
C VAL A 151 -16.21 -8.32 2.28
N ASP A 152 -17.06 -7.51 2.91
CA ASP A 152 -17.08 -7.34 4.37
C ASP A 152 -17.46 -8.69 5.06
N ALA A 153 -18.43 -9.43 4.50
CA ALA A 153 -18.83 -10.74 5.02
C ALA A 153 -17.71 -11.79 4.87
N ALA A 154 -17.12 -11.89 3.68
CA ALA A 154 -16.03 -12.84 3.42
C ALA A 154 -14.79 -12.53 4.26
N TRP A 155 -14.50 -11.26 4.50
CA TRP A 155 -13.43 -10.84 5.39
C TRP A 155 -13.66 -11.29 6.83
N ALA A 156 -14.86 -11.06 7.36
CA ALA A 156 -15.22 -11.46 8.72
C ALA A 156 -15.17 -13.01 8.88
N GLU A 157 -15.70 -13.74 7.90
CA GLU A 157 -15.65 -15.21 7.88
C GLU A 157 -14.21 -15.74 7.90
N ALA A 158 -13.35 -15.19 7.04
CA ALA A 158 -11.95 -15.60 6.93
C ALA A 158 -11.14 -15.35 8.21
N LEU A 159 -11.45 -14.26 8.94
CA LEU A 159 -10.81 -13.97 10.22
C LEU A 159 -11.19 -14.99 11.33
N VAL A 160 -12.44 -15.47 11.34
CA VAL A 160 -12.88 -16.51 12.28
C VAL A 160 -12.26 -17.86 11.96
N GLN A 161 -12.01 -18.14 10.68
CA GLN A 161 -11.47 -19.40 10.18
C GLN A 161 -9.94 -19.37 9.97
N LEU A 162 -9.22 -18.53 10.73
CA LEU A 162 -7.76 -18.47 10.63
C LEU A 162 -7.14 -19.84 10.94
N ASP A 163 -6.40 -20.37 9.94
CA ASP A 163 -5.69 -21.64 10.05
C ASP A 163 -4.18 -21.40 10.09
N ASN A 164 -3.54 -21.85 11.16
CA ASN A 164 -2.10 -21.72 11.35
C ASN A 164 -1.29 -22.45 10.26
N ALA A 165 -1.76 -23.59 9.76
CA ALA A 165 -1.07 -24.32 8.70
C ALA A 165 -1.10 -23.55 7.36
N GLU A 166 -2.21 -22.87 7.07
CA GLU A 166 -2.30 -22.00 5.89
C GLU A 166 -1.45 -20.73 6.05
N LEU A 167 -1.41 -20.13 7.23
CA LEU A 167 -0.54 -18.98 7.52
C LEU A 167 0.93 -19.31 7.33
N GLU A 168 1.39 -20.50 7.80
CA GLU A 168 2.77 -20.93 7.58
C GLU A 168 3.09 -21.12 6.08
N LYS A 169 2.16 -21.65 5.28
CA LYS A 169 2.32 -21.74 3.83
C LYS A 169 2.44 -20.36 3.17
N VAL A 170 1.69 -19.37 3.64
CA VAL A 170 1.78 -17.98 3.14
C VAL A 170 3.14 -17.41 3.48
N LYS A 171 3.61 -17.54 4.73
CA LYS A 171 4.94 -17.06 5.15
C LYS A 171 6.08 -17.68 4.34
N GLN A 172 5.96 -18.95 3.93
CA GLN A 172 6.97 -19.61 3.10
C GLN A 172 7.01 -19.10 1.65
N LYS A 173 5.94 -18.47 1.16
CA LYS A 173 5.84 -17.92 -0.19
C LYS A 173 6.28 -16.45 -0.29
N MET A 174 6.29 -15.75 0.83
CA MET A 174 6.74 -14.36 0.94
C MET A 174 8.27 -14.26 0.98
#